data_72e1d2e16c562790e6987f23fe659e09
#
_entry.id   72e1d2e16c562790e6987f23fe659e09
#
_cell.length_a   1.000
_cell.length_b   1.000
_cell.length_c   1.000
_cell.angle_alpha   90.00
_cell.angle_beta   90.00
_cell.angle_gamma   90.00
#
_symmetry.space_group_name_H-M   'P 1'
#
loop_
_entity.id
_entity.type
_entity.pdbx_description
1 polymer ?
#
loop_
_entity_poly.entity_id
_entity_poly.type
_entity_poly.pdbx_seq_one_letter_code
_entity_poly.pdbx_strand_id
1 'polypeptide(L)'
;MTNFNKNDIFEVQVIDLTHEGAGVVKIDGYPFFVENALPGEMIEMRVLKTSKKFGFGKVETYLTTSEHRVTDINLDYLRTGIADFGHLAYAEQLKFKRKQIVELLSKTAHKADFPVLEAIPSPDVTKYRNKASIPVRSVNGVLETGFFRKHSHTLVPVEDFFIQQPEIDEVVIAVRDLLRKFGLKAYNEIENTGFVRNVVVRRAHATGEIMVIFVTRKASFFKVDGLLNALTKQFPAIKSIMQNVNASTGNNIFGSDWNLLFGQDFITDIMLERKYDISAPSFYQVNTPAAEVLYAKAIEFADLNAEDVVIDAYSGIGTIGLSFADKVKHVYGVEVVEAAVENVRKNAELNGIDNVTYVTGKAEKVMGDWVTEGVKPDVILVDPPRKGLDESFITSAASVGARSIVYISCNAATFARDVVRFEELGYALEKVQPVDLFPQTHHIELVGLLTRVKA
;
A
#
# COMPACT_ATOMS: atom_id res chain seq x y z
N MET A 1 1.59 -18.12 -38.37
CA MET A 1 1.27 -17.10 -37.38
C MET A 1 -0.25 -17.06 -37.28
N THR A 2 -0.80 -17.46 -36.17
CA THR A 2 -2.26 -17.39 -35.92
C THR A 2 -2.67 -15.91 -35.92
N ASN A 3 -3.52 -15.52 -36.86
CA ASN A 3 -3.99 -14.16 -37.00
C ASN A 3 -5.22 -14.02 -36.10
N PHE A 4 -5.06 -13.49 -34.89
CA PHE A 4 -6.15 -13.18 -33.99
C PHE A 4 -6.71 -11.79 -34.30
N ASN A 5 -8.00 -11.70 -34.61
CA ASN A 5 -8.67 -10.44 -34.84
C ASN A 5 -9.39 -9.95 -33.60
N LYS A 6 -9.55 -8.64 -33.48
CA LYS A 6 -10.41 -8.08 -32.43
C LYS A 6 -11.84 -8.60 -32.59
N ASN A 7 -12.46 -9.01 -31.48
CA ASN A 7 -13.79 -9.62 -31.33
C ASN A 7 -13.88 -11.09 -31.73
N ASP A 8 -12.79 -11.76 -32.15
CA ASP A 8 -12.80 -13.22 -32.25
C ASP A 8 -13.18 -13.84 -30.88
N ILE A 9 -13.94 -14.93 -30.90
CA ILE A 9 -14.36 -15.66 -29.70
C ILE A 9 -13.75 -17.07 -29.75
N PHE A 10 -13.16 -17.49 -28.61
CA PHE A 10 -12.56 -18.80 -28.44
C PHE A 10 -13.03 -19.45 -27.14
N GLU A 11 -13.36 -20.73 -27.19
CA GLU A 11 -13.48 -21.56 -25.99
C GLU A 11 -12.10 -21.95 -25.49
N VAL A 12 -11.75 -21.56 -24.29
CA VAL A 12 -10.40 -21.73 -23.73
C VAL A 12 -10.43 -22.06 -22.26
N GLN A 13 -9.44 -22.84 -21.82
CA GLN A 13 -9.22 -23.10 -20.41
C GLN A 13 -8.22 -22.08 -19.84
N VAL A 14 -8.55 -21.53 -18.67
CA VAL A 14 -7.67 -20.69 -17.88
C VAL A 14 -6.66 -21.59 -17.15
N ILE A 15 -5.38 -21.39 -17.39
CA ILE A 15 -4.32 -22.31 -16.91
C ILE A 15 -3.51 -21.75 -15.74
N ASP A 16 -3.47 -20.42 -15.56
CA ASP A 16 -2.69 -19.76 -14.49
C ASP A 16 -3.23 -18.34 -14.25
N LEU A 17 -2.61 -17.63 -13.31
CA LEU A 17 -2.82 -16.19 -13.07
C LEU A 17 -1.53 -15.41 -13.33
N THR A 18 -1.68 -14.19 -13.84
CA THR A 18 -0.58 -13.21 -13.84
C THR A 18 -0.32 -12.71 -12.43
N HIS A 19 0.79 -12.01 -12.20
CA HIS A 19 1.09 -11.36 -10.92
C HIS A 19 0.06 -10.30 -10.50
N GLU A 20 -0.71 -9.75 -11.44
CA GLU A 20 -1.82 -8.82 -11.19
C GLU A 20 -3.18 -9.51 -11.10
N GLY A 21 -3.22 -10.85 -11.15
CA GLY A 21 -4.44 -11.64 -10.98
C GLY A 21 -5.30 -11.80 -12.24
N ALA A 22 -4.83 -11.42 -13.41
CA ALA A 22 -5.52 -11.76 -14.65
C ALA A 22 -5.31 -13.23 -15.00
N GLY A 23 -6.36 -13.93 -15.44
CA GLY A 23 -6.26 -15.30 -15.93
C GLY A 23 -5.37 -15.41 -17.16
N VAL A 24 -4.60 -16.47 -17.25
CA VAL A 24 -3.73 -16.77 -18.39
C VAL A 24 -4.36 -17.91 -19.20
N VAL A 25 -4.59 -17.67 -20.48
CA VAL A 25 -4.99 -18.71 -21.44
C VAL A 25 -3.98 -18.77 -22.59
N LYS A 26 -3.86 -19.89 -23.27
CA LYS A 26 -2.98 -20.05 -24.44
C LYS A 26 -3.74 -20.64 -25.61
N ILE A 27 -3.62 -20.02 -26.78
CA ILE A 27 -4.15 -20.53 -28.05
C ILE A 27 -2.94 -20.71 -28.99
N ASP A 28 -2.65 -21.92 -29.39
CA ASP A 28 -1.49 -22.27 -30.22
C ASP A 28 -0.17 -21.72 -29.67
N GLY A 29 -0.01 -21.74 -28.34
CA GLY A 29 1.18 -21.23 -27.66
C GLY A 29 1.21 -19.71 -27.43
N TYR A 30 0.29 -18.96 -28.02
CA TYR A 30 0.19 -17.52 -27.84
C TYR A 30 -0.68 -17.18 -26.60
N PRO A 31 -0.13 -16.43 -25.60
CA PRO A 31 -0.83 -16.16 -24.36
C PRO A 31 -1.80 -14.98 -24.49
N PHE A 32 -2.95 -15.10 -23.86
CA PHE A 32 -3.88 -14.02 -23.57
C PHE A 32 -4.06 -13.83 -22.08
N PHE A 33 -4.18 -12.58 -21.66
CA PHE A 33 -4.51 -12.19 -20.28
C PHE A 33 -5.99 -11.77 -20.21
N VAL A 34 -6.73 -12.41 -19.30
CA VAL A 34 -8.19 -12.28 -19.22
C VAL A 34 -8.56 -11.86 -17.80
N GLU A 35 -9.09 -10.64 -17.64
CA GLU A 35 -9.57 -10.19 -16.34
C GLU A 35 -10.73 -11.06 -15.83
N ASN A 36 -10.81 -11.23 -14.51
CA ASN A 36 -11.87 -11.98 -13.80
C ASN A 36 -11.98 -13.46 -14.17
N ALA A 37 -10.94 -14.06 -14.72
CA ALA A 37 -10.88 -15.48 -15.04
C ALA A 37 -9.94 -16.21 -14.07
N LEU A 38 -10.35 -17.38 -13.57
CA LEU A 38 -9.61 -18.17 -12.59
C LEU A 38 -9.09 -19.48 -13.18
N PRO A 39 -7.95 -20.00 -12.72
CA PRO A 39 -7.42 -21.28 -13.16
C PRO A 39 -8.43 -22.42 -13.01
N GLY A 40 -8.49 -23.29 -14.03
CA GLY A 40 -9.41 -24.41 -14.12
C GLY A 40 -10.74 -24.08 -14.79
N GLU A 41 -11.09 -22.81 -14.99
CA GLU A 41 -12.31 -22.42 -15.66
C GLU A 41 -12.23 -22.63 -17.17
N MET A 42 -13.34 -23.08 -17.76
CA MET A 42 -13.58 -23.03 -19.21
C MET A 42 -14.42 -21.81 -19.52
N ILE A 43 -13.96 -20.98 -20.43
CA ILE A 43 -14.60 -19.70 -20.78
C ILE A 43 -14.72 -19.52 -22.29
N GLU A 44 -15.76 -18.83 -22.73
CA GLU A 44 -15.74 -18.15 -24.01
C GLU A 44 -15.02 -16.82 -23.83
N MET A 45 -13.84 -16.68 -24.43
CA MET A 45 -13.04 -15.48 -24.38
C MET A 45 -13.18 -14.68 -25.67
N ARG A 46 -13.54 -13.40 -25.55
CA ARG A 46 -13.49 -12.44 -26.67
C ARG A 46 -12.14 -11.72 -26.68
N VAL A 47 -11.48 -11.70 -27.82
CA VAL A 47 -10.25 -10.95 -28.06
C VAL A 47 -10.54 -9.45 -28.05
N LEU A 48 -9.83 -8.73 -27.19
CA LEU A 48 -9.90 -7.27 -27.09
C LEU A 48 -8.79 -6.59 -27.90
N LYS A 49 -7.56 -7.08 -27.75
CA LYS A 49 -6.37 -6.50 -28.36
C LYS A 49 -5.26 -7.56 -28.43
N THR A 50 -4.46 -7.50 -29.46
CA THR A 50 -3.28 -8.32 -29.64
C THR A 50 -2.03 -7.47 -29.76
N SER A 51 -0.90 -7.99 -29.31
CA SER A 51 0.44 -7.41 -29.46
C SER A 51 1.37 -8.46 -30.09
N LYS A 52 2.65 -8.14 -30.25
CA LYS A 52 3.60 -9.07 -30.85
C LYS A 52 3.81 -10.37 -30.04
N LYS A 53 3.67 -10.33 -28.71
CA LYS A 53 4.01 -11.44 -27.79
C LYS A 53 2.85 -11.98 -26.98
N PHE A 54 1.78 -11.21 -26.81
CA PHE A 54 0.62 -11.57 -25.99
C PHE A 54 -0.63 -10.76 -26.39
N GLY A 55 -1.80 -11.22 -26.00
CA GLY A 55 -3.08 -10.52 -26.20
C GLY A 55 -3.82 -10.28 -24.89
N PHE A 56 -4.91 -9.51 -24.98
CA PHE A 56 -5.87 -9.30 -23.92
C PHE A 56 -7.23 -9.80 -24.38
N GLY A 57 -7.92 -10.50 -23.48
CA GLY A 57 -9.26 -10.97 -23.68
C GLY A 57 -10.19 -10.53 -22.54
N LYS A 58 -11.47 -10.72 -22.74
CA LYS A 58 -12.49 -10.65 -21.68
C LYS A 58 -13.34 -11.89 -21.71
N VAL A 59 -13.85 -12.26 -20.55
CA VAL A 59 -14.84 -13.34 -20.45
C VAL A 59 -16.18 -12.85 -21.05
N GLU A 60 -16.72 -13.60 -21.99
CA GLU A 60 -18.10 -13.44 -22.48
C GLU A 60 -19.04 -14.36 -21.70
N THR A 61 -18.66 -15.64 -21.56
CA THR A 61 -19.45 -16.66 -20.86
C THR A 61 -18.52 -17.57 -20.06
N TYR A 62 -18.91 -17.93 -18.85
CA TYR A 62 -18.28 -19.02 -18.10
C TYR A 62 -18.99 -20.33 -18.47
N LEU A 63 -18.29 -21.24 -19.13
CA LEU A 63 -18.80 -22.59 -19.45
C LEU A 63 -18.68 -23.49 -18.21
N THR A 64 -17.59 -23.39 -17.47
CA THR A 64 -17.41 -23.95 -16.14
C THR A 64 -16.74 -22.94 -15.23
N THR A 65 -17.07 -22.99 -13.94
CA THR A 65 -16.48 -22.10 -12.93
C THR A 65 -15.59 -22.89 -11.97
N SER A 66 -14.57 -22.24 -11.45
CA SER A 66 -13.72 -22.79 -10.39
C SER A 66 -14.54 -22.95 -9.10
N GLU A 67 -14.29 -24.03 -8.34
CA GLU A 67 -14.83 -24.21 -6.98
C GLU A 67 -14.38 -23.11 -6.01
N HIS A 68 -13.29 -22.43 -6.33
CA HIS A 68 -12.72 -21.33 -5.55
C HIS A 68 -13.28 -19.96 -5.94
N ARG A 69 -14.25 -19.91 -6.87
CA ARG A 69 -14.87 -18.65 -7.30
C ARG A 69 -15.88 -18.15 -6.29
N VAL A 70 -15.70 -16.91 -5.86
CA VAL A 70 -16.72 -16.14 -5.13
C VAL A 70 -17.63 -15.50 -6.16
N THR A 71 -18.92 -15.88 -6.15
CA THR A 71 -19.91 -15.43 -7.14
C THR A 71 -20.69 -14.19 -6.69
N ASP A 72 -20.80 -13.96 -5.38
CA ASP A 72 -21.53 -12.84 -4.80
C ASP A 72 -20.58 -11.64 -4.52
N ILE A 73 -19.89 -11.18 -5.57
CA ILE A 73 -19.05 -10.00 -5.54
C ILE A 73 -19.58 -8.92 -6.47
N ASN A 74 -19.66 -7.70 -5.99
CA ASN A 74 -20.01 -6.57 -6.84
C ASN A 74 -18.96 -6.37 -7.93
N LEU A 75 -19.38 -6.45 -9.20
CA LEU A 75 -18.47 -6.33 -10.36
C LEU A 75 -17.77 -4.97 -10.43
N ASP A 76 -18.31 -3.93 -9.83
CA ASP A 76 -17.67 -2.62 -9.81
C ASP A 76 -16.41 -2.61 -8.92
N TYR A 77 -16.33 -3.47 -7.90
CA TYR A 77 -15.09 -3.65 -7.14
C TYR A 77 -13.95 -4.24 -7.99
N LEU A 78 -14.28 -5.18 -8.87
CA LEU A 78 -13.32 -5.77 -9.81
C LEU A 78 -12.93 -4.77 -10.90
N ARG A 79 -13.89 -4.02 -11.44
CA ARG A 79 -13.70 -3.04 -12.52
C ARG A 79 -12.88 -1.84 -12.08
N THR A 80 -12.99 -1.43 -10.83
CA THR A 80 -12.27 -0.29 -10.27
C THR A 80 -10.94 -0.68 -9.62
N GLY A 81 -10.74 -1.99 -9.35
CA GLY A 81 -9.57 -2.49 -8.65
C GLY A 81 -9.61 -2.27 -7.14
N ILE A 82 -10.78 -1.90 -6.57
CA ILE A 82 -10.97 -1.82 -5.11
C ILE A 82 -10.67 -3.18 -4.49
N ALA A 83 -11.16 -4.26 -5.13
CA ALA A 83 -10.94 -5.64 -4.70
C ALA A 83 -10.74 -6.52 -5.95
N ASP A 84 -9.60 -6.40 -6.60
CA ASP A 84 -9.31 -7.08 -7.86
C ASP A 84 -9.17 -8.61 -7.72
N PHE A 85 -9.02 -9.12 -6.50
CA PHE A 85 -9.09 -10.54 -6.14
C PHE A 85 -10.39 -10.94 -5.44
N GLY A 86 -11.36 -10.06 -5.30
CA GLY A 86 -12.61 -10.34 -4.61
C GLY A 86 -13.43 -11.52 -5.18
N HIS A 87 -13.15 -11.93 -6.42
CA HIS A 87 -13.75 -13.10 -7.06
C HIS A 87 -13.06 -14.43 -6.74
N LEU A 88 -11.92 -14.42 -6.01
CA LEU A 88 -11.16 -15.59 -5.59
C LEU A 88 -11.32 -15.82 -4.09
N ALA A 89 -11.59 -17.07 -3.67
CA ALA A 89 -11.70 -17.45 -2.27
C ALA A 89 -10.42 -17.05 -1.49
N TYR A 90 -10.58 -16.51 -0.28
CA TYR A 90 -9.47 -15.90 0.48
C TYR A 90 -8.31 -16.87 0.76
N ALA A 91 -8.60 -18.12 1.05
CA ALA A 91 -7.55 -19.13 1.23
C ALA A 91 -6.67 -19.31 -0.04
N GLU A 92 -7.27 -19.19 -1.22
CA GLU A 92 -6.55 -19.27 -2.48
C GLU A 92 -5.76 -17.99 -2.79
N GLN A 93 -6.24 -16.82 -2.33
CA GLN A 93 -5.48 -15.59 -2.40
C GLN A 93 -4.15 -15.71 -1.62
N LEU A 94 -4.17 -16.30 -0.42
CA LEU A 94 -2.97 -16.54 0.40
C LEU A 94 -1.99 -17.49 -0.30
N LYS A 95 -2.50 -18.60 -0.86
CA LYS A 95 -1.68 -19.55 -1.64
C LYS A 95 -1.05 -18.88 -2.85
N PHE A 96 -1.82 -18.07 -3.57
CA PHE A 96 -1.33 -17.31 -4.73
C PHE A 96 -0.20 -16.35 -4.32
N LYS A 97 -0.38 -15.57 -3.27
CA LYS A 97 0.63 -14.61 -2.77
C LYS A 97 1.93 -15.31 -2.37
N ARG A 98 1.82 -16.42 -1.65
CA ARG A 98 2.99 -17.25 -1.30
C ARG A 98 3.67 -17.82 -2.55
N LYS A 99 2.90 -18.39 -3.50
CA LYS A 99 3.42 -18.93 -4.77
C LYS A 99 4.22 -17.89 -5.55
N GLN A 100 3.76 -16.65 -5.62
CA GLN A 100 4.46 -15.54 -6.28
C GLN A 100 5.86 -15.30 -5.69
N ILE A 101 5.99 -15.33 -4.36
CA ILE A 101 7.28 -15.15 -3.68
C ILE A 101 8.21 -16.32 -4.01
N VAL A 102 7.72 -17.55 -3.89
CA VAL A 102 8.49 -18.77 -4.22
C VAL A 102 9.01 -18.72 -5.65
N GLU A 103 8.15 -18.39 -6.61
CA GLU A 103 8.54 -18.33 -8.03
C GLU A 103 9.56 -17.22 -8.30
N LEU A 104 9.43 -16.06 -7.67
CA LEU A 104 10.38 -14.95 -7.86
C LEU A 104 11.74 -15.27 -7.23
N LEU A 105 11.78 -15.87 -6.05
CA LEU A 105 13.02 -16.34 -5.44
C LEU A 105 13.69 -17.42 -6.29
N SER A 106 12.92 -18.38 -6.81
CA SER A 106 13.44 -19.42 -7.69
C SER A 106 14.06 -18.83 -8.98
N LYS A 107 13.32 -17.91 -9.64
CA LYS A 107 13.74 -17.34 -10.93
C LYS A 107 14.89 -16.34 -10.83
N THR A 108 14.89 -15.51 -9.78
CA THR A 108 15.79 -14.36 -9.64
C THR A 108 16.98 -14.68 -8.74
N ALA A 109 16.74 -15.33 -7.61
CA ALA A 109 17.77 -15.67 -6.63
C ALA A 109 18.23 -17.14 -6.72
N HIS A 110 17.74 -17.88 -7.71
CA HIS A 110 18.08 -19.30 -7.97
C HIS A 110 17.83 -20.22 -6.74
N LYS A 111 16.82 -19.88 -5.94
CA LYS A 111 16.44 -20.59 -4.70
C LYS A 111 15.18 -21.44 -4.94
N ALA A 112 15.30 -22.51 -5.72
CA ALA A 112 14.15 -23.33 -6.12
C ALA A 112 13.42 -23.96 -4.92
N ASP A 113 14.17 -24.42 -3.91
CA ASP A 113 13.65 -25.15 -2.75
C ASP A 113 13.72 -24.31 -1.46
N PHE A 114 13.80 -23.00 -1.57
CA PHE A 114 13.89 -22.14 -0.42
C PHE A 114 12.57 -22.14 0.39
N PRO A 115 12.62 -22.33 1.72
CA PRO A 115 11.43 -22.41 2.54
C PRO A 115 10.81 -21.03 2.74
N VAL A 116 9.79 -20.73 1.93
CA VAL A 116 8.88 -19.62 2.21
C VAL A 116 7.77 -20.12 3.11
N LEU A 117 7.62 -19.50 4.27
CA LEU A 117 6.62 -19.88 5.26
C LEU A 117 5.19 -19.70 4.72
N GLU A 118 4.19 -20.30 5.36
CA GLU A 118 2.79 -20.06 5.00
C GLU A 118 2.42 -18.60 5.22
N ALA A 119 1.60 -18.04 4.31
CA ALA A 119 1.18 -16.66 4.42
C ALA A 119 0.30 -16.45 5.68
N ILE A 120 0.65 -15.46 6.50
CA ILE A 120 -0.17 -15.09 7.65
C ILE A 120 -1.37 -14.31 7.12
N PRO A 121 -2.61 -14.74 7.43
CA PRO A 121 -3.81 -14.03 7.02
C PRO A 121 -3.95 -12.68 7.72
N SER A 122 -4.64 -11.74 7.09
CA SER A 122 -5.07 -10.51 7.75
C SER A 122 -6.12 -10.82 8.84
N PRO A 123 -6.10 -10.14 9.99
CA PRO A 123 -7.17 -10.24 10.98
C PRO A 123 -8.56 -9.92 10.39
N ASP A 124 -8.63 -8.90 9.53
CA ASP A 124 -9.83 -8.50 8.80
C ASP A 124 -9.60 -8.66 7.30
N VAL A 125 -10.49 -9.37 6.62
CA VAL A 125 -10.39 -9.62 5.17
C VAL A 125 -11.15 -8.61 4.31
N THR A 126 -12.01 -7.82 4.93
CA THR A 126 -12.76 -6.68 4.37
C THR A 126 -12.81 -5.58 5.41
N LYS A 127 -13.21 -4.37 5.02
CA LYS A 127 -13.43 -3.23 5.96
C LYS A 127 -12.20 -2.89 6.83
N TYR A 128 -11.02 -3.22 6.37
CA TYR A 128 -9.77 -3.05 7.12
C TYR A 128 -9.09 -1.69 6.86
N ARG A 129 -9.37 -1.08 5.68
CA ARG A 129 -8.62 0.09 5.22
C ARG A 129 -9.03 1.34 5.98
N ASN A 130 -8.07 1.96 6.66
CA ASN A 130 -8.26 3.14 7.51
C ASN A 130 -8.04 4.48 6.79
N LYS A 131 -7.76 4.48 5.49
CA LYS A 131 -7.55 5.67 4.67
C LYS A 131 -8.11 5.48 3.27
N ALA A 132 -8.92 6.43 2.83
CA ALA A 132 -9.46 6.51 1.50
C ALA A 132 -9.04 7.81 0.80
N SER A 133 -8.71 7.75 -0.47
CA SER A 133 -8.50 8.93 -1.33
C SER A 133 -9.47 8.87 -2.51
N ILE A 134 -10.57 9.58 -2.38
CA ILE A 134 -11.73 9.42 -3.25
C ILE A 134 -11.81 10.57 -4.25
N PRO A 135 -11.71 10.31 -5.55
CA PRO A 135 -11.93 11.30 -6.60
C PRO A 135 -13.35 11.90 -6.53
N VAL A 136 -13.44 13.19 -6.79
CA VAL A 136 -14.70 13.94 -6.92
C VAL A 136 -14.83 14.40 -8.37
N ARG A 137 -15.79 13.84 -9.09
CA ARG A 137 -16.01 14.16 -10.51
C ARG A 137 -17.48 14.44 -10.80
N SER A 138 -17.75 15.08 -11.95
CA SER A 138 -19.12 15.20 -12.45
C SER A 138 -19.45 13.99 -13.30
N VAL A 139 -20.51 13.26 -12.93
CA VAL A 139 -21.07 12.13 -13.70
C VAL A 139 -22.49 12.53 -14.12
N ASN A 140 -22.76 12.62 -15.40
CA ASN A 140 -24.05 13.07 -15.94
C ASN A 140 -24.52 14.41 -15.37
N GLY A 141 -23.61 15.35 -15.13
CA GLY A 141 -23.91 16.68 -14.58
C GLY A 141 -24.06 16.75 -13.07
N VAL A 142 -23.98 15.62 -12.36
CA VAL A 142 -24.07 15.53 -10.90
C VAL A 142 -22.67 15.32 -10.32
N LEU A 143 -22.36 16.00 -9.20
CA LEU A 143 -21.13 15.75 -8.45
C LEU A 143 -21.20 14.37 -7.79
N GLU A 144 -20.22 13.50 -8.06
CA GLU A 144 -20.14 12.15 -7.53
C GLU A 144 -18.78 11.87 -6.92
N THR A 145 -18.76 10.89 -6.00
CA THR A 145 -17.58 10.27 -5.42
C THR A 145 -17.54 8.79 -5.82
N GLY A 146 -16.35 8.24 -6.00
CA GLY A 146 -16.19 6.85 -6.41
C GLY A 146 -14.76 6.56 -6.79
N PHE A 147 -14.53 5.50 -7.57
CA PHE A 147 -13.21 5.17 -8.10
C PHE A 147 -13.19 5.19 -9.63
N PHE A 148 -12.02 5.40 -10.18
CA PHE A 148 -11.84 5.26 -11.62
C PHE A 148 -11.87 3.77 -12.02
N ARG A 149 -12.53 3.49 -13.13
CA ARG A 149 -12.40 2.20 -13.79
C ARG A 149 -10.92 1.97 -14.15
N LYS A 150 -10.43 0.74 -13.95
CA LYS A 150 -9.07 0.34 -14.34
C LYS A 150 -8.72 0.83 -15.74
N HIS A 151 -7.51 1.35 -15.90
CA HIS A 151 -6.99 1.87 -17.18
C HIS A 151 -7.85 2.98 -17.81
N SER A 152 -8.63 3.73 -17.00
CA SER A 152 -9.55 4.77 -17.47
C SER A 152 -9.64 5.92 -16.47
N HIS A 153 -10.08 7.10 -16.93
CA HIS A 153 -10.46 8.22 -16.10
C HIS A 153 -12.00 8.31 -15.90
N THR A 154 -12.72 7.26 -16.26
CA THR A 154 -14.17 7.18 -16.04
C THR A 154 -14.46 6.84 -14.58
N LEU A 155 -15.11 7.76 -13.85
CA LEU A 155 -15.53 7.53 -12.49
C LEU A 155 -16.70 6.55 -12.46
N VAL A 156 -16.59 5.53 -11.63
CA VAL A 156 -17.68 4.65 -11.20
C VAL A 156 -18.13 5.12 -9.83
N PRO A 157 -19.34 5.67 -9.67
CA PRO A 157 -19.86 6.04 -8.36
C PRO A 157 -19.99 4.81 -7.46
N VAL A 158 -19.47 4.91 -6.25
CA VAL A 158 -19.48 3.83 -5.24
C VAL A 158 -19.78 4.46 -3.89
N GLU A 159 -20.62 3.83 -3.09
CA GLU A 159 -20.95 4.24 -1.71
C GLU A 159 -20.46 3.26 -0.67
N ASP A 160 -20.42 1.95 -1.00
CA ASP A 160 -19.78 0.91 -0.17
C ASP A 160 -18.46 0.52 -0.85
N PHE A 161 -17.34 0.85 -0.21
CA PHE A 161 -16.01 0.60 -0.75
C PHE A 161 -15.42 -0.74 -0.30
N PHE A 162 -16.22 -1.65 0.21
CA PHE A 162 -15.94 -3.06 0.52
C PHE A 162 -14.74 -3.32 1.44
N ILE A 163 -13.57 -2.77 1.11
CA ILE A 163 -12.32 -2.93 1.90
C ILE A 163 -12.07 -1.80 2.88
N GLN A 164 -12.83 -0.70 2.80
CA GLN A 164 -12.66 0.45 3.69
C GLN A 164 -13.53 0.31 4.96
N GLN A 165 -13.08 0.92 6.04
CA GLN A 165 -13.88 1.01 7.26
C GLN A 165 -15.18 1.77 6.98
N PRO A 166 -16.33 1.27 7.45
CA PRO A 166 -17.65 1.85 7.12
C PRO A 166 -17.77 3.33 7.49
N GLU A 167 -17.17 3.75 8.59
CA GLU A 167 -17.21 5.15 9.05
C GLU A 167 -16.52 6.09 8.04
N ILE A 168 -15.56 5.60 7.26
CA ILE A 168 -14.95 6.37 6.18
C ILE A 168 -15.96 6.57 5.05
N ASP A 169 -16.69 5.51 4.69
CA ASP A 169 -17.70 5.56 3.63
C ASP A 169 -18.83 6.54 3.99
N GLU A 170 -19.31 6.48 5.25
CA GLU A 170 -20.31 7.41 5.78
C GLU A 170 -19.85 8.88 5.68
N VAL A 171 -18.60 9.16 6.07
CA VAL A 171 -18.04 10.52 5.96
C VAL A 171 -17.91 10.95 4.50
N VAL A 172 -17.45 10.08 3.60
CA VAL A 172 -17.31 10.40 2.17
C VAL A 172 -18.67 10.73 1.55
N ILE A 173 -19.71 9.95 1.86
CA ILE A 173 -21.09 10.18 1.39
C ILE A 173 -21.60 11.52 1.90
N ALA A 174 -21.46 11.79 3.21
CA ALA A 174 -21.87 13.04 3.80
C ALA A 174 -21.14 14.26 3.22
N VAL A 175 -19.83 14.14 2.99
CA VAL A 175 -19.04 15.18 2.31
C VAL A 175 -19.57 15.41 0.90
N ARG A 176 -19.81 14.36 0.10
CA ARG A 176 -20.40 14.48 -1.24
C ARG A 176 -21.70 15.27 -1.22
N ASP A 177 -22.61 14.91 -0.32
CA ASP A 177 -23.93 15.52 -0.25
C ASP A 177 -23.86 16.98 0.25
N LEU A 178 -22.96 17.29 1.17
CA LEU A 178 -22.67 18.66 1.59
C LEU A 178 -22.05 19.49 0.46
N LEU A 179 -21.12 18.93 -0.31
CA LEU A 179 -20.56 19.63 -1.49
C LEU A 179 -21.66 20.00 -2.50
N ARG A 180 -22.60 19.09 -2.76
CA ARG A 180 -23.80 19.35 -3.59
C ARG A 180 -24.67 20.45 -2.99
N LYS A 181 -25.01 20.34 -1.71
CA LYS A 181 -25.86 21.30 -0.98
C LYS A 181 -25.29 22.71 -1.00
N PHE A 182 -23.95 22.85 -0.84
CA PHE A 182 -23.29 24.16 -0.86
C PHE A 182 -22.93 24.64 -2.28
N GLY A 183 -23.25 23.87 -3.32
CA GLY A 183 -23.05 24.23 -4.72
C GLY A 183 -21.58 24.25 -5.15
N LEU A 184 -20.72 23.48 -4.46
CA LEU A 184 -19.32 23.35 -4.80
C LEU A 184 -19.16 22.47 -6.04
N LYS A 185 -18.23 22.85 -6.92
CA LYS A 185 -18.03 22.19 -8.22
C LYS A 185 -17.00 21.10 -8.13
N ALA A 186 -17.30 19.91 -8.70
CA ALA A 186 -16.32 18.87 -8.93
C ALA A 186 -15.23 19.35 -9.92
N TYR A 187 -14.02 18.82 -9.76
CA TYR A 187 -12.91 19.10 -10.68
C TYR A 187 -13.15 18.43 -12.04
N ASN A 188 -12.91 19.20 -13.10
CA ASN A 188 -12.85 18.74 -14.49
C ASN A 188 -11.37 18.73 -14.91
N GLU A 189 -10.79 17.57 -15.13
CA GLU A 189 -9.37 17.43 -15.47
C GLU A 189 -9.05 17.80 -16.90
N ILE A 190 -10.03 17.70 -17.84
CA ILE A 190 -9.84 18.05 -19.25
C ILE A 190 -9.71 19.57 -19.40
N GLU A 191 -10.59 20.32 -18.74
CA GLU A 191 -10.63 21.78 -18.80
C GLU A 191 -9.78 22.44 -17.71
N ASN A 192 -9.27 21.68 -16.77
CA ASN A 192 -8.63 22.17 -15.53
C ASN A 192 -9.52 23.22 -14.82
N THR A 193 -10.79 22.91 -14.67
CA THR A 193 -11.81 23.76 -14.03
C THR A 193 -12.44 23.08 -12.80
N GLY A 194 -13.38 23.76 -12.15
CA GLY A 194 -14.01 23.25 -10.93
C GLY A 194 -13.18 23.55 -9.68
N PHE A 195 -13.49 22.85 -8.57
CA PHE A 195 -12.92 23.18 -7.26
C PHE A 195 -12.40 21.94 -6.52
N VAL A 196 -13.26 20.98 -6.13
CA VAL A 196 -12.87 19.82 -5.33
C VAL A 196 -12.38 18.71 -6.26
N ARG A 197 -11.14 18.27 -6.06
CA ARG A 197 -10.48 17.21 -6.83
C ARG A 197 -10.69 15.84 -6.20
N ASN A 198 -10.36 15.75 -4.90
CA ASN A 198 -10.45 14.54 -4.10
C ASN A 198 -10.91 14.90 -2.69
N VAL A 199 -11.53 13.94 -2.04
CA VAL A 199 -11.72 13.91 -0.59
C VAL A 199 -10.88 12.78 -0.05
N VAL A 200 -10.00 13.07 0.90
CA VAL A 200 -9.24 12.03 1.59
C VAL A 200 -9.77 11.95 3.02
N VAL A 201 -10.14 10.76 3.43
CA VAL A 201 -10.58 10.48 4.80
C VAL A 201 -9.62 9.48 5.42
N ARG A 202 -9.14 9.78 6.60
CA ARG A 202 -8.34 8.89 7.43
C ARG A 202 -9.02 8.71 8.76
N ARG A 203 -9.12 7.47 9.22
CA ARG A 203 -9.64 7.13 10.54
C ARG A 203 -8.56 6.40 11.33
N ALA A 204 -8.26 6.87 12.51
CA ALA A 204 -7.40 6.17 13.45
C ALA A 204 -8.10 4.87 13.90
N HIS A 205 -7.41 3.74 13.82
CA HIS A 205 -8.02 2.43 14.09
C HIS A 205 -8.42 2.29 15.57
N ALA A 206 -7.50 2.60 16.48
CA ALA A 206 -7.70 2.40 17.90
C ALA A 206 -8.52 3.52 18.56
N THR A 207 -8.28 4.79 18.22
CA THR A 207 -8.94 5.94 18.86
C THR A 207 -10.26 6.31 18.19
N GLY A 208 -10.44 5.91 16.93
CA GLY A 208 -11.61 6.30 16.13
C GLY A 208 -11.57 7.74 15.63
N GLU A 209 -10.52 8.51 15.87
CA GLU A 209 -10.38 9.88 15.40
C GLU A 209 -10.35 9.94 13.87
N ILE A 210 -11.03 10.94 13.30
CA ILE A 210 -11.15 11.10 11.86
C ILE A 210 -10.49 12.40 11.41
N MET A 211 -9.72 12.31 10.32
CA MET A 211 -9.21 13.44 9.55
C MET A 211 -9.86 13.45 8.18
N VAL A 212 -10.36 14.62 7.77
CA VAL A 212 -10.88 14.87 6.41
C VAL A 212 -9.99 15.85 5.71
N ILE A 213 -9.55 15.53 4.49
CA ILE A 213 -8.71 16.42 3.67
C ILE A 213 -9.45 16.73 2.37
N PHE A 214 -9.74 17.99 2.16
CA PHE A 214 -10.26 18.48 0.88
C PHE A 214 -9.09 18.82 -0.04
N VAL A 215 -8.91 18.05 -1.10
CA VAL A 215 -7.95 18.42 -2.16
C VAL A 215 -8.65 19.32 -3.14
N THR A 216 -8.21 20.57 -3.22
CA THR A 216 -8.87 21.61 -3.99
C THR A 216 -7.93 22.20 -5.04
N ARG A 217 -8.48 22.70 -6.14
CA ARG A 217 -7.69 23.35 -7.19
C ARG A 217 -7.20 24.76 -6.80
N LYS A 218 -7.90 25.42 -5.88
CA LYS A 218 -7.62 26.80 -5.42
C LYS A 218 -7.68 26.89 -3.90
N ALA A 219 -6.94 27.81 -3.32
CA ALA A 219 -6.93 28.04 -1.86
C ALA A 219 -8.25 28.63 -1.34
N SER A 220 -8.91 29.51 -2.11
CA SER A 220 -10.16 30.14 -1.67
C SER A 220 -11.30 29.13 -1.63
N PHE A 221 -11.75 28.80 -0.40
CA PHE A 221 -12.80 27.81 -0.14
C PHE A 221 -14.10 28.53 0.22
N PHE A 222 -14.98 28.71 -0.77
CA PHE A 222 -16.24 29.39 -0.59
C PHE A 222 -17.21 28.61 0.29
N LYS A 223 -17.91 29.28 1.21
CA LYS A 223 -18.87 28.68 2.17
C LYS A 223 -18.27 27.61 3.08
N VAL A 224 -16.99 27.65 3.34
CA VAL A 224 -16.27 26.62 4.12
C VAL A 224 -16.87 26.48 5.52
N ASP A 225 -17.16 27.58 6.26
CA ASP A 225 -17.65 27.52 7.64
C ASP A 225 -18.98 26.74 7.77
N GLY A 226 -19.91 26.96 6.84
CA GLY A 226 -21.17 26.24 6.83
C GLY A 226 -21.01 24.73 6.60
N LEU A 227 -20.09 24.36 5.71
CA LEU A 227 -19.75 22.98 5.42
C LEU A 227 -19.07 22.33 6.63
N LEU A 228 -18.06 22.98 7.22
CA LEU A 228 -17.33 22.48 8.40
C LEU A 228 -18.28 22.27 9.59
N ASN A 229 -19.13 23.25 9.91
CA ASN A 229 -20.11 23.16 10.99
C ASN A 229 -21.11 22.01 10.78
N ALA A 230 -21.58 21.79 9.54
CA ALA A 230 -22.47 20.68 9.25
C ALA A 230 -21.78 19.33 9.43
N LEU A 231 -20.56 19.20 8.93
CA LEU A 231 -19.79 17.96 8.96
C LEU A 231 -19.37 17.59 10.40
N THR A 232 -18.81 18.53 11.16
CA THR A 232 -18.36 18.28 12.54
C THR A 232 -19.50 18.03 13.51
N LYS A 233 -20.67 18.62 13.25
CA LYS A 233 -21.89 18.33 14.02
C LYS A 233 -22.40 16.91 13.76
N GLN A 234 -22.32 16.44 12.51
CA GLN A 234 -22.77 15.11 12.12
C GLN A 234 -21.79 14.03 12.60
N PHE A 235 -20.47 14.32 12.56
CA PHE A 235 -19.42 13.38 12.93
C PHE A 235 -18.49 13.97 14.02
N PRO A 236 -18.83 13.84 15.31
CA PRO A 236 -18.00 14.35 16.41
C PRO A 236 -16.62 13.70 16.53
N ALA A 237 -16.41 12.55 15.86
CA ALA A 237 -15.12 11.87 15.76
C ALA A 237 -14.12 12.63 14.86
N ILE A 238 -14.57 13.58 14.05
CA ILE A 238 -13.68 14.42 13.23
C ILE A 238 -12.90 15.36 14.16
N LYS A 239 -11.58 15.14 14.24
CA LYS A 239 -10.64 15.95 15.03
C LYS A 239 -9.79 16.87 14.17
N SER A 240 -9.73 16.59 12.87
CA SER A 240 -8.93 17.35 11.91
C SER A 240 -9.67 17.53 10.60
N ILE A 241 -9.72 18.76 10.07
CA ILE A 241 -10.09 19.01 8.68
C ILE A 241 -9.03 19.88 8.05
N MET A 242 -8.43 19.37 6.99
CA MET A 242 -7.35 20.00 6.25
C MET A 242 -7.80 20.37 4.83
N GLN A 243 -7.21 21.39 4.27
CA GLN A 243 -7.23 21.64 2.84
C GLN A 243 -5.84 21.45 2.26
N ASN A 244 -5.75 20.69 1.18
CA ASN A 244 -4.57 20.66 0.34
C ASN A 244 -4.88 21.35 -0.99
N VAL A 245 -4.03 22.28 -1.40
CA VAL A 245 -4.21 23.00 -2.67
C VAL A 245 -3.35 22.34 -3.74
N ASN A 246 -4.01 21.77 -4.74
CA ASN A 246 -3.35 21.15 -5.90
C ASN A 246 -3.87 21.76 -7.20
N ALA A 247 -3.15 22.74 -7.73
CA ALA A 247 -3.47 23.40 -8.99
C ALA A 247 -2.89 22.68 -10.23
N SER A 248 -2.05 21.65 -10.04
CA SER A 248 -1.38 20.93 -11.13
C SER A 248 -2.36 20.12 -11.98
N THR A 249 -1.99 19.82 -13.22
CA THR A 249 -2.77 18.94 -14.12
C THR A 249 -2.28 17.47 -14.07
N GLY A 250 -1.27 17.17 -13.25
CA GLY A 250 -0.70 15.83 -13.13
C GLY A 250 -1.52 14.88 -12.24
N ASN A 251 -1.05 13.63 -12.15
CA ASN A 251 -1.71 12.56 -11.41
C ASN A 251 -1.46 12.61 -9.89
N ASN A 252 -0.64 13.53 -9.40
CA ASN A 252 -0.41 13.68 -7.97
C ASN A 252 -1.70 14.10 -7.28
N ILE A 253 -2.06 13.41 -6.19
CA ILE A 253 -3.23 13.73 -5.39
C ILE A 253 -3.00 15.05 -4.66
N PHE A 254 -1.86 15.18 -3.96
CA PHE A 254 -1.53 16.36 -3.17
C PHE A 254 -0.62 17.33 -3.89
N GLY A 255 -0.87 18.63 -3.64
CA GLY A 255 0.06 19.73 -3.91
C GLY A 255 0.92 20.05 -2.69
N SER A 256 1.67 21.16 -2.76
CA SER A 256 2.58 21.59 -1.69
C SER A 256 1.88 22.29 -0.51
N ASP A 257 0.76 22.96 -0.78
CA ASP A 257 0.17 23.91 0.17
C ASP A 257 -0.90 23.26 1.03
N TRP A 258 -0.76 23.41 2.34
CA TRP A 258 -1.64 22.83 3.36
C TRP A 258 -2.22 23.92 4.25
N ASN A 259 -3.53 23.87 4.47
CA ASN A 259 -4.24 24.77 5.36
C ASN A 259 -5.05 23.96 6.38
N LEU A 260 -4.92 24.29 7.66
CA LEU A 260 -5.81 23.77 8.69
C LEU A 260 -7.14 24.53 8.63
N LEU A 261 -8.24 23.79 8.47
CA LEU A 261 -9.59 24.36 8.42
C LEU A 261 -10.35 24.17 9.73
N PHE A 262 -10.08 23.07 10.48
CA PHE A 262 -10.74 22.78 11.75
C PHE A 262 -9.88 21.84 12.59
N GLY A 263 -9.86 22.07 13.90
CA GLY A 263 -9.28 21.20 14.91
C GLY A 263 -7.76 21.18 14.90
N GLN A 264 -7.17 19.99 14.89
CA GLN A 264 -5.73 19.74 14.92
C GLN A 264 -5.23 19.41 13.51
N ASP A 265 -3.93 19.57 13.24
CA ASP A 265 -3.30 19.19 11.98
C ASP A 265 -2.88 17.71 11.92
N PHE A 266 -3.28 16.94 12.92
CA PHE A 266 -3.05 15.49 13.05
C PHE A 266 -4.27 14.77 13.64
N ILE A 267 -4.24 13.45 13.61
CA ILE A 267 -5.05 12.53 14.43
C ILE A 267 -4.11 11.55 15.13
N THR A 268 -4.52 11.05 16.29
CA THR A 268 -3.74 10.11 17.08
C THR A 268 -4.25 8.68 16.90
N ASP A 269 -3.37 7.74 16.56
CA ASP A 269 -3.67 6.30 16.56
C ASP A 269 -2.73 5.55 17.50
N ILE A 270 -3.04 4.28 17.77
CA ILE A 270 -2.21 3.38 18.55
C ILE A 270 -1.85 2.17 17.68
N MET A 271 -0.56 1.83 17.64
CA MET A 271 -0.02 0.65 16.97
C MET A 271 1.09 0.06 17.84
N LEU A 272 1.05 -1.26 18.08
CA LEU A 272 2.01 -1.96 18.94
C LEU A 272 2.21 -1.24 20.30
N GLU A 273 1.11 -0.86 20.94
CA GLU A 273 1.06 -0.17 22.25
C GLU A 273 1.68 1.25 22.27
N ARG A 274 2.09 1.81 21.13
CA ARG A 274 2.63 3.17 21.00
C ARG A 274 1.62 4.11 20.35
N LYS A 275 1.60 5.35 20.82
CA LYS A 275 0.78 6.43 20.26
C LYS A 275 1.52 7.11 19.11
N TYR A 276 0.81 7.39 18.04
CA TYR A 276 1.34 8.09 16.88
C TYR A 276 0.43 9.22 16.47
N ASP A 277 0.95 10.45 16.51
CA ASP A 277 0.31 11.58 15.87
C ASP A 277 0.61 11.53 14.37
N ILE A 278 -0.44 11.48 13.56
CA ILE A 278 -0.40 11.24 12.13
C ILE A 278 -0.86 12.51 11.42
N SER A 279 0.08 13.24 10.83
CA SER A 279 -0.25 14.43 10.06
C SER A 279 -0.85 14.09 8.68
N ALA A 280 -1.49 15.05 8.03
CA ALA A 280 -2.16 14.85 6.75
C ALA A 280 -1.23 14.29 5.64
N PRO A 281 0.01 14.78 5.43
CA PRO A 281 0.92 14.25 4.43
C PRO A 281 1.59 12.94 4.83
N SER A 282 1.62 12.56 6.13
CA SER A 282 2.37 11.42 6.63
C SER A 282 1.87 10.10 6.06
N PHE A 283 2.81 9.22 5.75
CA PHE A 283 2.51 7.82 5.51
C PHE A 283 2.21 7.11 6.84
N TYR A 284 1.20 6.28 6.84
CA TYR A 284 0.83 5.38 7.92
C TYR A 284 0.14 4.17 7.31
N GLN A 285 0.40 2.98 7.80
CA GLN A 285 -0.16 1.74 7.24
C GLN A 285 -1.69 1.77 7.24
N VAL A 286 -2.27 1.40 6.10
CA VAL A 286 -3.72 1.54 5.89
C VAL A 286 -4.55 0.41 6.47
N ASN A 287 -3.91 -0.66 6.93
CA ASN A 287 -4.49 -1.79 7.64
C ASN A 287 -3.71 -1.97 8.94
N THR A 288 -4.10 -1.24 9.99
CA THR A 288 -3.37 -1.22 11.26
C THR A 288 -3.24 -2.61 11.90
N PRO A 289 -4.29 -3.45 12.03
CA PRO A 289 -4.14 -4.78 12.61
C PRO A 289 -3.18 -5.70 11.85
N ALA A 290 -3.21 -5.68 10.52
CA ALA A 290 -2.29 -6.50 9.73
C ALA A 290 -0.86 -5.92 9.73
N ALA A 291 -0.70 -4.60 9.84
CA ALA A 291 0.61 -3.95 10.00
C ALA A 291 1.24 -4.32 11.35
N GLU A 292 0.47 -4.42 12.43
CA GLU A 292 0.96 -4.92 13.72
C GLU A 292 1.48 -6.36 13.60
N VAL A 293 0.79 -7.24 12.87
CA VAL A 293 1.26 -8.60 12.59
C VAL A 293 2.56 -8.60 11.79
N LEU A 294 2.64 -7.76 10.75
CA LEU A 294 3.84 -7.61 9.91
C LEU A 294 5.04 -7.13 10.73
N TYR A 295 4.87 -6.07 11.52
CA TYR A 295 5.93 -5.48 12.32
C TYR A 295 6.32 -6.37 13.51
N ALA A 296 5.37 -7.02 14.17
CA ALA A 296 5.67 -8.02 15.20
C ALA A 296 6.53 -9.16 14.65
N LYS A 297 6.25 -9.60 13.41
CA LYS A 297 7.07 -10.61 12.73
C LYS A 297 8.47 -10.10 12.38
N ALA A 298 8.59 -8.85 11.97
CA ALA A 298 9.90 -8.23 11.72
C ALA A 298 10.73 -8.12 13.01
N ILE A 299 10.10 -7.72 14.11
CA ILE A 299 10.74 -7.64 15.44
C ILE A 299 11.15 -9.04 15.93
N GLU A 300 10.30 -10.06 15.74
CA GLU A 300 10.63 -11.47 16.04
C GLU A 300 11.86 -11.94 15.25
N PHE A 301 11.94 -11.60 13.94
CA PHE A 301 13.08 -11.97 13.10
C PHE A 301 14.36 -11.22 13.48
N ALA A 302 14.24 -10.02 13.99
CA ALA A 302 15.37 -9.20 14.43
C ALA A 302 16.09 -9.78 15.65
N ASP A 303 15.42 -10.58 16.48
CA ASP A 303 15.94 -11.21 17.71
C ASP A 303 16.73 -10.21 18.57
N LEU A 304 16.00 -9.15 18.98
CA LEU A 304 16.57 -7.98 19.65
C LEU A 304 16.88 -8.22 21.12
N ASN A 305 17.95 -7.58 21.62
CA ASN A 305 18.31 -7.55 23.04
C ASN A 305 18.72 -6.14 23.50
N ALA A 306 18.82 -5.92 24.82
CA ALA A 306 19.01 -4.61 25.42
C ALA A 306 20.35 -3.92 25.08
N GLU A 307 21.35 -4.65 24.59
CA GLU A 307 22.64 -4.10 24.18
C GLU A 307 22.71 -3.72 22.70
N ASP A 308 21.68 -4.10 21.92
CA ASP A 308 21.69 -3.89 20.47
C ASP A 308 21.58 -2.42 20.09
N VAL A 309 22.36 -2.05 19.09
CA VAL A 309 22.20 -0.83 18.29
C VAL A 309 21.51 -1.21 16.99
N VAL A 310 20.39 -0.57 16.70
CA VAL A 310 19.55 -0.90 15.55
C VAL A 310 19.45 0.27 14.59
N ILE A 311 19.54 -0.01 13.28
CA ILE A 311 19.21 0.98 12.25
C ILE A 311 17.81 0.69 11.72
N ASP A 312 16.93 1.70 11.74
CA ASP A 312 15.59 1.73 11.13
C ASP A 312 15.67 2.60 9.86
N ALA A 313 15.92 1.96 8.71
CA ALA A 313 16.06 2.68 7.45
C ALA A 313 14.70 2.76 6.72
N TYR A 314 14.42 3.94 6.15
CA TYR A 314 13.11 4.30 5.57
C TYR A 314 12.02 4.39 6.65
N SER A 315 12.36 5.03 7.77
CA SER A 315 11.60 4.94 9.03
C SER A 315 10.22 5.60 9.00
N GLY A 316 9.90 6.45 8.01
CA GLY A 316 8.64 7.19 7.98
C GLY A 316 8.43 8.00 9.26
N ILE A 317 7.29 7.82 9.94
CA ILE A 317 6.98 8.45 11.24
C ILE A 317 7.43 7.59 12.43
N GLY A 318 8.32 6.62 12.20
CA GLY A 318 8.94 5.80 13.24
C GLY A 318 8.10 4.62 13.74
N THR A 319 7.11 4.17 12.97
CA THR A 319 6.18 3.12 13.42
C THR A 319 6.87 1.81 13.78
N ILE A 320 7.96 1.47 13.12
CA ILE A 320 8.74 0.26 13.42
C ILE A 320 9.73 0.54 14.55
N GLY A 321 10.63 1.51 14.37
CA GLY A 321 11.71 1.78 15.32
C GLY A 321 11.24 2.12 16.73
N LEU A 322 10.19 2.94 16.86
CA LEU A 322 9.62 3.31 18.16
C LEU A 322 8.93 2.13 18.85
N SER A 323 8.42 1.15 18.10
CA SER A 323 7.68 0.00 18.68
C SER A 323 8.58 -0.95 19.49
N PHE A 324 9.88 -0.93 19.27
CA PHE A 324 10.84 -1.77 19.99
C PHE A 324 11.98 -0.98 20.67
N ALA A 325 11.93 0.34 20.67
CA ALA A 325 13.02 1.16 21.22
C ALA A 325 13.35 0.83 22.68
N ASP A 326 12.37 0.48 23.49
CA ASP A 326 12.53 0.05 24.88
C ASP A 326 13.24 -1.33 25.06
N LYS A 327 13.42 -2.08 23.97
CA LYS A 327 14.06 -3.41 23.98
C LYS A 327 15.54 -3.37 23.58
N VAL A 328 16.03 -2.20 23.17
CA VAL A 328 17.38 -2.03 22.59
C VAL A 328 18.13 -0.88 23.22
N LYS A 329 19.44 -0.86 23.04
CA LYS A 329 20.30 0.21 23.53
C LYS A 329 20.05 1.54 22.83
N HIS A 330 19.93 1.52 21.50
CA HIS A 330 19.71 2.72 20.70
C HIS A 330 19.16 2.40 19.31
N VAL A 331 18.26 3.28 18.80
CA VAL A 331 17.75 3.21 17.43
C VAL A 331 18.24 4.43 16.64
N TYR A 332 18.90 4.18 15.51
CA TYR A 332 19.22 5.18 14.50
C TYR A 332 18.23 5.07 13.35
N GLY A 333 17.47 6.13 13.06
CA GLY A 333 16.49 6.14 11.99
C GLY A 333 16.82 7.15 10.88
N VAL A 334 16.52 6.81 9.64
CA VAL A 334 16.68 7.71 8.49
C VAL A 334 15.42 7.72 7.62
N GLU A 335 15.00 8.94 7.27
CA GLU A 335 13.87 9.20 6.40
C GLU A 335 14.16 10.41 5.49
N VAL A 336 13.73 10.35 4.24
CA VAL A 336 14.00 11.41 3.26
C VAL A 336 13.07 12.62 3.40
N VAL A 337 11.88 12.40 3.99
CA VAL A 337 10.85 13.43 4.18
C VAL A 337 11.04 14.11 5.52
N GLU A 338 11.48 15.37 5.52
CA GLU A 338 11.76 16.17 6.73
C GLU A 338 10.54 16.21 7.68
N ALA A 339 9.34 16.45 7.16
CA ALA A 339 8.12 16.48 7.97
C ALA A 339 7.82 15.15 8.68
N ALA A 340 8.22 14.01 8.10
CA ALA A 340 8.09 12.71 8.75
C ALA A 340 9.13 12.55 9.86
N VAL A 341 10.35 13.07 9.69
CA VAL A 341 11.38 13.09 10.75
C VAL A 341 10.96 13.99 11.92
N GLU A 342 10.34 15.12 11.65
CA GLU A 342 9.75 15.95 12.72
C GLU A 342 8.63 15.21 13.46
N ASN A 343 7.77 14.48 12.73
CA ASN A 343 6.72 13.69 13.33
C ASN A 343 7.27 12.55 14.19
N VAL A 344 8.32 11.83 13.74
CA VAL A 344 8.89 10.74 14.57
C VAL A 344 9.49 11.27 15.87
N ARG A 345 10.13 12.45 15.86
CA ARG A 345 10.64 13.07 17.09
C ARG A 345 9.52 13.40 18.06
N LYS A 346 8.43 14.00 17.59
CA LYS A 346 7.22 14.24 18.40
C LYS A 346 6.60 12.94 18.93
N ASN A 347 6.55 11.90 18.09
CA ASN A 347 6.04 10.59 18.49
C ASN A 347 6.96 9.92 19.53
N ALA A 348 8.26 10.09 19.45
CA ALA A 348 9.19 9.62 20.49
C ALA A 348 8.94 10.32 21.83
N GLU A 349 8.82 11.65 21.83
CA GLU A 349 8.47 12.44 23.04
C GLU A 349 7.10 12.03 23.61
N LEU A 350 6.08 11.85 22.75
CA LEU A 350 4.72 11.43 23.15
C LEU A 350 4.73 10.08 23.88
N ASN A 351 5.66 9.20 23.54
CA ASN A 351 5.81 7.86 24.14
C ASN A 351 6.90 7.80 25.24
N GLY A 352 7.57 8.91 25.57
CA GLY A 352 8.65 8.93 26.55
C GLY A 352 9.89 8.13 26.12
N ILE A 353 10.17 8.09 24.81
CA ILE A 353 11.30 7.36 24.24
C ILE A 353 12.44 8.37 23.97
N ASP A 354 13.61 8.15 24.56
CA ASP A 354 14.77 9.04 24.51
C ASP A 354 16.04 8.40 23.89
N ASN A 355 16.02 7.08 23.69
CA ASN A 355 17.13 6.32 23.12
C ASN A 355 17.04 6.17 21.59
N VAL A 356 16.61 7.23 20.89
CA VAL A 356 16.46 7.23 19.43
C VAL A 356 17.11 8.47 18.80
N THR A 357 17.65 8.30 17.60
CA THR A 357 18.20 9.40 16.79
C THR A 357 17.68 9.29 15.36
N TYR A 358 16.82 10.23 14.96
CA TYR A 358 16.27 10.25 13.59
C TYR A 358 16.83 11.44 12.80
N VAL A 359 17.29 11.16 11.58
CA VAL A 359 17.88 12.16 10.67
C VAL A 359 17.17 12.21 9.33
N THR A 360 17.10 13.42 8.75
CA THR A 360 16.57 13.62 7.40
C THR A 360 17.67 13.39 6.39
N GLY A 361 17.43 12.51 5.42
CA GLY A 361 18.37 12.26 4.35
C GLY A 361 18.01 11.06 3.49
N LYS A 362 18.78 10.89 2.42
CA LYS A 362 18.68 9.66 1.62
C LYS A 362 19.35 8.53 2.37
N ALA A 363 18.67 7.39 2.52
CA ALA A 363 19.15 6.26 3.30
C ALA A 363 20.53 5.78 2.84
N GLU A 364 20.77 5.74 1.51
CA GLU A 364 22.04 5.35 0.93
C GLU A 364 23.20 6.28 1.30
N LYS A 365 22.94 7.58 1.47
CA LYS A 365 23.94 8.55 1.88
C LYS A 365 24.19 8.50 3.38
N VAL A 366 23.12 8.60 4.16
CA VAL A 366 23.19 8.61 5.64
C VAL A 366 23.83 7.32 6.16
N MET A 367 23.53 6.17 5.54
CA MET A 367 24.19 4.91 5.88
C MET A 367 25.71 4.97 5.68
N GLY A 368 26.17 5.59 4.58
CA GLY A 368 27.59 5.81 4.33
C GLY A 368 28.25 6.78 5.34
N ASP A 369 27.54 7.84 5.74
CA ASP A 369 28.00 8.78 6.75
C ASP A 369 28.14 8.07 8.11
N TRP A 370 27.17 7.28 8.54
CA TRP A 370 27.24 6.49 9.79
C TRP A 370 28.37 5.46 9.79
N VAL A 371 28.66 4.83 8.64
CA VAL A 371 29.85 3.97 8.50
C VAL A 371 31.12 4.75 8.82
N THR A 372 31.24 5.96 8.27
CA THR A 372 32.41 6.84 8.47
C THR A 372 32.54 7.34 9.93
N GLU A 373 31.39 7.60 10.56
CA GLU A 373 31.30 8.04 11.98
C GLU A 373 31.54 6.88 12.97
N GLY A 374 31.60 5.64 12.45
CA GLY A 374 31.90 4.45 13.26
C GLY A 374 30.68 3.90 13.99
N VAL A 375 29.46 4.19 13.56
CA VAL A 375 28.24 3.54 14.04
C VAL A 375 28.30 2.05 13.70
N LYS A 376 28.14 1.20 14.70
CA LYS A 376 28.17 -0.26 14.56
C LYS A 376 26.82 -0.85 14.93
N PRO A 377 25.92 -0.98 13.99
CA PRO A 377 24.64 -1.61 14.25
C PRO A 377 24.79 -3.12 14.39
N ASP A 378 24.01 -3.69 15.31
CA ASP A 378 23.85 -5.14 15.47
C ASP A 378 22.80 -5.68 14.50
N VAL A 379 21.75 -4.89 14.26
CA VAL A 379 20.63 -5.22 13.38
C VAL A 379 20.27 -4.03 12.50
N ILE A 380 19.92 -4.29 11.25
CA ILE A 380 19.36 -3.29 10.32
C ILE A 380 17.97 -3.74 9.91
N LEU A 381 16.95 -2.90 10.17
CA LEU A 381 15.61 -3.05 9.61
C LEU A 381 15.46 -2.11 8.40
N VAL A 382 14.84 -2.61 7.35
CA VAL A 382 14.54 -1.83 6.15
C VAL A 382 13.11 -2.06 5.69
N ASP A 383 12.39 -0.97 5.36
CA ASP A 383 11.06 -0.97 4.74
C ASP A 383 11.06 -0.02 3.53
N PRO A 384 11.78 -0.37 2.44
CA PRO A 384 11.96 0.51 1.31
C PRO A 384 10.69 0.60 0.44
N PRO A 385 10.58 1.67 -0.38
CA PRO A 385 9.51 1.78 -1.37
C PRO A 385 9.58 0.66 -2.42
N ARG A 386 8.55 0.55 -3.27
CA ARG A 386 8.41 -0.51 -4.30
C ARG A 386 9.61 -0.74 -5.21
N LYS A 387 10.50 0.24 -5.38
CA LYS A 387 11.73 0.10 -6.17
C LYS A 387 12.80 -0.76 -5.51
N GLY A 388 12.64 -1.11 -4.23
CA GLY A 388 13.64 -1.81 -3.41
C GLY A 388 14.77 -0.90 -2.97
N LEU A 389 15.87 -1.51 -2.54
CA LEU A 389 17.06 -0.82 -2.06
C LEU A 389 17.96 -0.34 -3.19
N ASP A 390 18.62 0.77 -2.94
CA ASP A 390 19.71 1.25 -3.80
C ASP A 390 20.96 0.40 -3.56
N GLU A 391 21.76 0.19 -4.60
CA GLU A 391 22.96 -0.65 -4.54
C GLU A 391 24.01 -0.08 -3.57
N SER A 392 24.15 1.23 -3.52
CA SER A 392 25.05 1.89 -2.59
C SER A 392 24.59 1.72 -1.13
N PHE A 393 23.28 1.72 -0.86
CA PHE A 393 22.74 1.38 0.45
C PHE A 393 23.10 -0.07 0.85
N ILE A 394 22.87 -1.04 -0.05
CA ILE A 394 23.16 -2.46 0.19
C ILE A 394 24.64 -2.65 0.51
N THR A 395 25.54 -2.01 -0.27
CA THR A 395 26.99 -2.06 -0.05
C THR A 395 27.37 -1.48 1.32
N SER A 396 26.83 -0.32 1.68
CA SER A 396 27.09 0.31 2.99
C SER A 396 26.54 -0.53 4.14
N ALA A 397 25.30 -1.04 4.02
CA ALA A 397 24.67 -1.89 5.02
C ALA A 397 25.44 -3.20 5.25
N ALA A 398 25.97 -3.81 4.19
CA ALA A 398 26.79 -4.99 4.32
C ALA A 398 28.17 -4.69 4.97
N SER A 399 28.74 -3.52 4.71
CA SER A 399 30.07 -3.14 5.19
C SER A 399 30.14 -2.93 6.72
N VAL A 400 29.05 -2.49 7.36
CA VAL A 400 29.01 -2.31 8.83
C VAL A 400 29.01 -3.63 9.59
N GLY A 401 28.67 -4.74 8.91
CA GLY A 401 28.78 -6.08 9.47
C GLY A 401 27.75 -6.40 10.52
N ALA A 402 26.54 -5.84 10.44
CA ALA A 402 25.43 -6.20 11.29
C ALA A 402 25.17 -7.73 11.25
N ARG A 403 24.81 -8.33 12.39
CA ARG A 403 24.54 -9.78 12.45
C ARG A 403 23.36 -10.18 11.60
N SER A 404 22.37 -9.30 11.44
CA SER A 404 21.16 -9.54 10.67
C SER A 404 20.61 -8.30 9.98
N ILE A 405 19.95 -8.52 8.86
CA ILE A 405 19.16 -7.53 8.13
C ILE A 405 17.74 -8.07 8.04
N VAL A 406 16.78 -7.34 8.58
CA VAL A 406 15.36 -7.66 8.47
C VAL A 406 14.75 -6.77 7.39
N TYR A 407 14.27 -7.39 6.32
CA TYR A 407 13.78 -6.71 5.13
C TYR A 407 12.27 -6.86 5.02
N ILE A 408 11.51 -5.80 5.26
CA ILE A 408 10.09 -5.70 4.96
C ILE A 408 9.95 -5.25 3.52
N SER A 409 9.07 -5.90 2.73
CA SER A 409 8.92 -5.56 1.32
C SER A 409 7.49 -5.71 0.82
N CYS A 410 7.02 -4.67 0.11
CA CYS A 410 5.77 -4.67 -0.65
C CYS A 410 5.95 -5.12 -2.12
N ASN A 411 7.16 -5.60 -2.51
CA ASN A 411 7.45 -6.03 -3.87
C ASN A 411 8.45 -7.20 -3.88
N ALA A 412 7.93 -8.40 -4.04
CA ALA A 412 8.72 -9.63 -4.02
C ALA A 412 9.79 -9.69 -5.13
N ALA A 413 9.60 -9.01 -6.27
CA ALA A 413 10.58 -9.00 -7.35
C ALA A 413 11.83 -8.18 -7.00
N THR A 414 11.65 -6.99 -6.40
CA THR A 414 12.77 -6.18 -5.93
C THR A 414 13.44 -6.80 -4.71
N PHE A 415 12.66 -7.41 -3.81
CA PHE A 415 13.20 -8.18 -2.71
C PHE A 415 14.13 -9.31 -3.19
N ALA A 416 13.68 -10.16 -4.13
CA ALA A 416 14.48 -11.24 -4.67
C ALA A 416 15.78 -10.74 -5.34
N ARG A 417 15.74 -9.61 -6.05
CA ARG A 417 16.93 -8.95 -6.62
C ARG A 417 17.90 -8.51 -5.52
N ASP A 418 17.40 -7.87 -4.48
CA ASP A 418 18.24 -7.30 -3.42
C ASP A 418 18.83 -8.41 -2.53
N VAL A 419 18.12 -9.53 -2.35
CA VAL A 419 18.66 -10.74 -1.70
C VAL A 419 19.94 -11.23 -2.42
N VAL A 420 19.94 -11.33 -3.76
CA VAL A 420 21.14 -11.74 -4.52
C VAL A 420 22.32 -10.82 -4.21
N ARG A 421 22.10 -9.51 -4.20
CA ARG A 421 23.14 -8.52 -3.91
C ARG A 421 23.70 -8.65 -2.49
N PHE A 422 22.83 -8.89 -1.49
CA PHE A 422 23.28 -9.14 -0.13
C PHE A 422 24.08 -10.44 0.00
N GLU A 423 23.69 -11.49 -0.73
CA GLU A 423 24.42 -12.77 -0.73
C GLU A 423 25.82 -12.65 -1.32
N GLU A 424 25.98 -11.84 -2.37
CA GLU A 424 27.31 -11.50 -2.94
C GLU A 424 28.20 -10.75 -1.93
N LEU A 425 27.60 -10.11 -0.92
CA LEU A 425 28.29 -9.35 0.12
C LEU A 425 28.38 -10.08 1.48
N GLY A 426 28.15 -11.40 1.48
CA GLY A 426 28.37 -12.27 2.65
C GLY A 426 27.19 -12.36 3.62
N TYR A 427 25.98 -12.13 3.17
CA TYR A 427 24.77 -12.46 3.89
C TYR A 427 24.09 -13.67 3.27
N ALA A 428 23.27 -14.36 4.04
CA ALA A 428 22.44 -15.46 3.54
C ALA A 428 20.98 -15.19 3.90
N LEU A 429 20.07 -15.43 2.96
CA LEU A 429 18.64 -15.42 3.25
C LEU A 429 18.29 -16.69 4.06
N GLU A 430 17.76 -16.52 5.28
CA GLU A 430 17.40 -17.60 6.19
C GLU A 430 15.93 -18.01 6.04
N LYS A 431 15.04 -17.06 5.99
CA LYS A 431 13.58 -17.31 5.94
C LYS A 431 12.82 -16.12 5.38
N VAL A 432 11.64 -16.42 4.83
CA VAL A 432 10.69 -15.41 4.34
C VAL A 432 9.31 -15.70 4.87
N GLN A 433 8.68 -14.70 5.47
CA GLN A 433 7.32 -14.75 5.97
C GLN A 433 6.43 -13.82 5.14
N PRO A 434 5.52 -14.34 4.31
CA PRO A 434 4.46 -13.52 3.73
C PRO A 434 3.43 -13.13 4.78
N VAL A 435 2.94 -11.89 4.72
CA VAL A 435 1.82 -11.39 5.55
C VAL A 435 0.81 -10.71 4.65
N ASP A 436 -0.46 -11.04 4.77
CA ASP A 436 -1.49 -10.43 3.93
C ASP A 436 -1.99 -9.10 4.52
N LEU A 437 -1.33 -8.01 4.14
CA LEU A 437 -1.71 -6.65 4.53
C LEU A 437 -2.88 -6.10 3.69
N PHE A 438 -3.09 -6.65 2.49
CA PHE A 438 -4.07 -6.18 1.51
C PHE A 438 -4.97 -7.31 1.00
N PRO A 439 -5.83 -7.90 1.87
CA PRO A 439 -6.83 -8.86 1.43
C PRO A 439 -7.67 -8.36 0.26
N GLN A 440 -8.17 -9.27 -0.56
CA GLN A 440 -8.98 -8.99 -1.75
C GLN A 440 -8.23 -8.28 -2.88
N THR A 441 -6.92 -8.11 -2.75
CA THR A 441 -6.06 -7.51 -3.79
C THR A 441 -4.86 -8.41 -4.09
N HIS A 442 -4.22 -8.19 -5.24
CA HIS A 442 -3.01 -8.92 -5.64
C HIS A 442 -1.73 -8.48 -4.91
N HIS A 443 -1.80 -7.43 -4.09
CA HIS A 443 -0.62 -6.90 -3.39
C HIS A 443 -0.07 -7.90 -2.37
N ILE A 444 1.25 -7.96 -2.30
CA ILE A 444 2.02 -8.87 -1.44
C ILE A 444 2.84 -8.04 -0.47
N GLU A 445 2.87 -8.48 0.79
CA GLU A 445 3.82 -8.01 1.81
C GLU A 445 4.58 -9.21 2.35
N LEU A 446 5.85 -9.00 2.69
CA LEU A 446 6.70 -10.04 3.25
C LEU A 446 7.74 -9.47 4.20
N VAL A 447 8.24 -10.33 5.10
CA VAL A 447 9.43 -10.09 5.92
C VAL A 447 10.47 -11.14 5.58
N GLY A 448 11.66 -10.71 5.18
CA GLY A 448 12.82 -11.56 4.96
C GLY A 448 13.86 -11.36 6.06
N LEU A 449 14.48 -12.44 6.52
CA LEU A 449 15.63 -12.40 7.41
C LEU A 449 16.89 -12.79 6.63
N LEU A 450 17.84 -11.89 6.58
CA LEU A 450 19.20 -12.16 6.10
C LEU A 450 20.16 -12.15 7.29
N THR A 451 21.02 -13.16 7.39
CA THR A 451 22.05 -13.25 8.43
C THR A 451 23.44 -13.21 7.82
N ARG A 452 24.38 -12.65 8.56
CA ARG A 452 25.76 -12.61 8.12
C ARG A 452 26.38 -14.00 8.15
N VAL A 453 26.91 -14.45 7.03
CA VAL A 453 27.67 -15.70 6.96
C VAL A 453 28.98 -15.49 7.71
N LYS A 454 29.22 -16.29 8.74
CA LYS A 454 30.51 -16.26 9.44
C LYS A 454 31.62 -16.69 8.48
N ALA A 455 32.62 -15.84 8.30
CA ALA A 455 33.80 -16.16 7.51
C ALA A 455 34.61 -17.29 8.17
#